data_aca5784416614546bee783098f0fc08d
#
_entry.id   aca5784416614546bee783098f0fc08d
#
_cell.length_a   1.000
_cell.length_b   1.000
_cell.length_c   1.000
_cell.angle_alpha   90.00
_cell.angle_beta   90.00
_cell.angle_gamma   90.00
#
_symmetry.space_group_name_H-M   'P 1'
#
loop_
_entity.id
_entity.type
_entity.pdbx_description
1 polymer ?
#
loop_
_entity_poly.entity_id
_entity_poly.type
_entity_poly.pdbx_seq_one_letter_code
_entity_poly.pdbx_strand_id
1 'polypeptide(L)'
;MTETKKYEILEALPTYGPMYISVTESDETFYSEGFPVRFYKSDGTDWVANFKPGWTDLKIIYELKDTANLLVIACGTCYILNPDEIKPISIFGVGYSTVLNAPDGRLILQDQTDLTIIEPDGTHWDTERISWDGLAEIKVENNLVSGLAYNPMHEVDEWIEFKYDLDTKTLTGGSYYSFENKKPWWKIW
;
A
#
# COMPACT_ATOMS: atom_id res chain seq x y z
N MET A 1 11.69 12.80 -27.13
CA MET A 1 10.40 13.19 -26.50
C MET A 1 10.74 13.51 -25.07
N THR A 2 10.57 14.74 -24.64
CA THR A 2 10.73 15.11 -23.22
C THR A 2 9.57 14.48 -22.47
N GLU A 3 9.87 13.60 -21.55
CA GLU A 3 8.91 12.98 -20.65
C GLU A 3 8.22 14.09 -19.85
N THR A 4 6.90 14.21 -19.97
CA THR A 4 6.16 15.27 -19.29
C THR A 4 6.05 14.90 -17.82
N LYS A 5 6.65 15.70 -16.96
CA LYS A 5 6.61 15.53 -15.50
C LYS A 5 5.15 15.57 -15.04
N LYS A 6 4.68 14.50 -14.39
CA LYS A 6 3.31 14.39 -13.88
C LYS A 6 3.14 14.94 -12.48
N TYR A 7 4.20 14.87 -11.65
CA TYR A 7 4.18 15.30 -10.26
C TYR A 7 5.53 15.78 -9.77
N GLU A 8 5.52 16.46 -8.63
CA GLU A 8 6.70 16.89 -7.87
C GLU A 8 6.42 16.76 -6.38
N ILE A 9 7.26 15.99 -5.69
CA ILE A 9 7.22 15.93 -4.23
C ILE A 9 7.82 17.22 -3.69
N LEU A 10 7.09 17.92 -2.83
CA LEU A 10 7.53 19.17 -2.22
C LEU A 10 8.14 18.90 -0.85
N GLU A 11 9.16 19.68 -0.48
CA GLU A 11 9.75 19.61 0.87
C GLU A 11 8.81 20.16 1.95
N ALA A 12 7.97 21.14 1.58
CA ALA A 12 6.98 21.77 2.46
C ALA A 12 5.82 22.33 1.63
N LEU A 13 4.72 22.62 2.30
CA LEU A 13 3.61 23.36 1.68
C LEU A 13 4.06 24.74 1.19
N PRO A 14 3.69 25.15 -0.03
CA PRO A 14 4.08 26.45 -0.56
C PRO A 14 3.49 27.59 0.27
N THR A 15 4.34 28.53 0.63
CA THR A 15 3.96 29.72 1.40
C THR A 15 3.22 30.75 0.54
N TYR A 16 3.36 30.67 -0.78
CA TYR A 16 2.78 31.58 -1.77
C TYR A 16 2.21 30.80 -2.94
N GLY A 17 1.19 31.31 -3.57
CA GLY A 17 0.53 30.72 -4.73
C GLY A 17 -0.88 30.18 -4.42
N PRO A 18 -1.42 29.32 -5.27
CA PRO A 18 -2.73 28.73 -5.02
C PRO A 18 -2.73 27.94 -3.71
N MET A 19 -3.85 28.01 -2.99
CA MET A 19 -4.05 27.22 -1.76
C MET A 19 -3.92 25.74 -2.08
N TYR A 20 -3.22 25.01 -1.21
CA TYR A 20 -3.19 23.56 -1.28
C TYR A 20 -4.57 22.96 -1.00
N ILE A 21 -4.79 21.77 -1.51
CA ILE A 21 -6.01 21.00 -1.31
C ILE A 21 -5.69 19.87 -0.33
N SER A 22 -6.43 19.82 0.78
CA SER A 22 -6.36 18.71 1.71
C SER A 22 -6.96 17.47 1.07
N VAL A 23 -6.21 16.37 1.06
CA VAL A 23 -6.69 15.08 0.54
C VAL A 23 -6.84 14.14 1.71
N THR A 24 -8.10 13.85 2.05
CA THR A 24 -8.51 13.04 3.20
C THR A 24 -9.66 12.13 2.81
N GLU A 25 -9.90 11.08 3.59
CA GLU A 25 -10.98 10.11 3.32
C GLU A 25 -12.38 10.73 3.43
N SER A 26 -12.57 11.69 4.36
CA SER A 26 -13.87 12.30 4.68
C SER A 26 -14.10 13.65 4.01
N ASP A 27 -13.27 14.09 3.07
CA ASP A 27 -13.25 15.45 2.51
C ASP A 27 -13.09 16.54 3.61
N GLU A 28 -12.64 16.18 4.82
CA GLU A 28 -12.42 17.12 5.91
C GLU A 28 -11.14 17.93 5.71
N THR A 29 -11.17 19.16 6.19
CA THR A 29 -10.00 20.03 6.12
C THR A 29 -8.90 19.51 7.04
N PHE A 30 -7.72 19.31 6.50
CA PHE A 30 -6.53 18.89 7.23
C PHE A 30 -5.54 20.06 7.28
N TYR A 31 -5.30 20.59 8.46
CA TYR A 31 -4.53 21.84 8.66
C TYR A 31 -3.05 21.62 8.98
N SER A 32 -2.66 20.40 9.33
CA SER A 32 -1.25 20.08 9.53
C SER A 32 -0.56 19.82 8.22
N GLU A 33 0.75 20.00 8.14
CA GLU A 33 1.52 19.56 7.00
C GLU A 33 1.61 18.03 6.98
N GLY A 34 1.21 17.44 5.87
CA GLY A 34 1.26 16.02 5.64
C GLY A 34 2.34 15.64 4.63
N PHE A 35 1.91 15.03 3.51
CA PHE A 35 2.79 14.74 2.38
C PHE A 35 2.41 15.65 1.20
N PRO A 36 3.10 16.78 0.99
CA PRO A 36 2.74 17.73 -0.04
C PRO A 36 3.28 17.29 -1.41
N VAL A 37 2.42 17.29 -2.41
CA VAL A 37 2.74 16.92 -3.79
C VAL A 37 2.09 17.90 -4.75
N ARG A 38 2.87 18.42 -5.70
CA ARG A 38 2.34 19.16 -6.84
C ARG A 38 2.06 18.23 -7.99
N PHE A 39 0.89 18.32 -8.57
CA PHE A 39 0.51 17.60 -9.79
C PHE A 39 0.37 18.55 -10.96
N TYR A 40 0.86 18.11 -12.11
CA TYR A 40 0.76 18.84 -13.38
C TYR A 40 -0.30 18.17 -14.23
N LYS A 41 -1.34 18.96 -14.58
CA LYS A 41 -2.45 18.49 -15.39
C LYS A 41 -2.12 18.47 -16.88
N SER A 42 -2.88 17.69 -17.63
CA SER A 42 -2.77 17.60 -19.08
C SER A 42 -3.11 18.90 -19.82
N ASP A 43 -3.90 19.78 -19.19
CA ASP A 43 -4.26 21.11 -19.71
C ASP A 43 -3.18 22.19 -19.47
N GLY A 44 -2.07 21.83 -18.82
CA GLY A 44 -0.96 22.73 -18.49
C GLY A 44 -1.13 23.50 -17.19
N THR A 45 -2.22 23.30 -16.46
CA THR A 45 -2.37 23.82 -15.09
C THR A 45 -1.76 22.89 -14.05
N ASP A 46 -1.63 23.36 -12.82
CA ASP A 46 -1.12 22.57 -11.71
C ASP A 46 -1.95 22.80 -10.44
N TRP A 47 -1.83 21.86 -9.50
CA TRP A 47 -2.41 21.97 -8.18
C TRP A 47 -1.53 21.30 -7.12
N VAL A 48 -1.66 21.69 -5.85
CA VAL A 48 -0.91 21.13 -4.74
C VAL A 48 -1.85 20.35 -3.84
N ALA A 49 -1.57 19.06 -3.69
CA ALA A 49 -2.21 18.18 -2.72
C ALA A 49 -1.44 18.20 -1.40
N ASN A 50 -2.15 18.20 -0.28
CA ASN A 50 -1.63 17.89 1.04
C ASN A 50 -2.28 16.60 1.52
N PHE A 51 -1.59 15.47 1.33
CA PHE A 51 -2.12 14.16 1.71
C PHE A 51 -2.02 13.95 3.22
N LYS A 52 -3.14 13.52 3.84
CA LYS A 52 -3.15 13.14 5.25
C LYS A 52 -2.25 11.93 5.46
N PRO A 53 -1.27 12.01 6.39
CA PRO A 53 -0.34 10.91 6.62
C PRO A 53 -0.99 9.75 7.38
N GLY A 54 -0.50 8.53 7.13
CA GLY A 54 -0.74 7.35 7.95
C GLY A 54 0.21 7.25 9.13
N TRP A 55 0.62 6.05 9.48
CA TRP A 55 1.33 5.75 10.73
C TRP A 55 2.79 5.31 10.54
N THR A 56 3.31 5.33 9.32
CA THR A 56 4.69 4.92 9.02
C THR A 56 5.48 6.06 8.38
N ASP A 57 6.76 5.83 8.08
CA ASP A 57 7.60 6.81 7.39
C ASP A 57 7.61 6.61 5.87
N LEU A 58 6.86 5.64 5.33
CA LEU A 58 6.85 5.32 3.91
C LEU A 58 6.19 6.42 3.10
N LYS A 59 6.99 7.14 2.31
CA LYS A 59 6.56 8.20 1.39
C LYS A 59 7.10 7.90 0.00
N ILE A 60 6.22 7.56 -0.94
CA ILE A 60 6.61 7.24 -2.31
C ILE A 60 5.45 7.44 -3.28
N ILE A 61 5.75 7.67 -4.55
CA ILE A 61 4.77 7.75 -5.62
C ILE A 61 5.17 6.78 -6.74
N TYR A 62 4.21 6.00 -7.20
CA TYR A 62 4.33 5.11 -8.34
C TYR A 62 3.40 5.52 -9.47
N GLU A 63 3.88 5.46 -10.70
CA GLU A 63 3.04 5.50 -11.89
C GLU A 63 2.48 4.12 -12.18
N LEU A 64 1.17 3.99 -12.26
CA LEU A 64 0.52 2.73 -12.59
C LEU A 64 0.59 2.48 -14.10
N LYS A 65 1.05 1.27 -14.51
CA LYS A 65 1.45 1.02 -15.89
C LYS A 65 0.30 1.07 -16.90
N ASP A 66 -0.88 0.59 -16.50
CA ASP A 66 -2.02 0.39 -17.40
C ASP A 66 -3.02 1.55 -17.36
N THR A 67 -2.69 2.62 -16.64
CA THR A 67 -3.55 3.80 -16.48
C THR A 67 -2.74 5.10 -16.45
N ALA A 68 -3.44 6.24 -16.49
CA ALA A 68 -2.81 7.54 -16.22
C ALA A 68 -2.69 7.82 -14.70
N ASN A 69 -3.15 6.89 -13.85
CA ASN A 69 -3.22 7.08 -12.41
C ASN A 69 -1.87 6.93 -11.72
N LEU A 70 -1.80 7.51 -10.55
CA LEU A 70 -0.68 7.41 -9.63
C LEU A 70 -1.13 6.73 -8.34
N LEU A 71 -0.25 5.92 -7.77
CA LEU A 71 -0.33 5.50 -6.37
C LEU A 71 0.56 6.44 -5.56
N VAL A 72 -0.03 7.19 -4.64
CA VAL A 72 0.67 8.01 -3.66
C VAL A 72 0.60 7.32 -2.31
N ILE A 73 1.74 7.07 -1.68
CA ILE A 73 1.79 6.54 -0.31
C ILE A 73 2.31 7.67 0.59
N ALA A 74 1.44 8.13 1.47
CA ALA A 74 1.70 9.21 2.41
C ALA A 74 1.83 8.65 3.83
N CYS A 75 3.05 8.40 4.28
CA CYS A 75 3.33 7.81 5.60
C CYS A 75 2.52 6.53 5.86
N GLY A 76 2.39 5.66 4.85
CA GLY A 76 1.69 4.38 4.94
C GLY A 76 0.21 4.40 4.58
N THR A 77 -0.41 5.56 4.30
CA THR A 77 -1.75 5.64 3.69
C THR A 77 -1.63 5.72 2.18
N CYS A 78 -2.41 4.92 1.49
CA CYS A 78 -2.43 4.84 0.02
C CYS A 78 -3.56 5.66 -0.59
N TYR A 79 -3.23 6.36 -1.66
CA TYR A 79 -4.15 7.17 -2.46
C TYR A 79 -3.93 6.81 -3.92
N ILE A 80 -4.98 6.33 -4.61
CA ILE A 80 -4.96 6.19 -6.06
C ILE A 80 -5.70 7.37 -6.67
N LEU A 81 -5.05 8.10 -7.54
CA LEU A 81 -5.60 9.30 -8.15
C LEU A 81 -5.11 9.51 -9.59
N ASN A 82 -5.92 10.20 -10.37
CA ASN A 82 -5.50 10.77 -11.65
C ASN A 82 -4.98 12.19 -11.40
N PRO A 83 -3.79 12.58 -11.90
CA PRO A 83 -3.27 13.95 -11.73
C PRO A 83 -4.20 15.06 -12.25
N ASP A 84 -5.05 14.76 -13.23
CA ASP A 84 -6.03 15.70 -13.77
C ASP A 84 -7.24 15.93 -12.85
N GLU A 85 -7.43 15.04 -11.86
CA GLU A 85 -8.55 15.03 -10.93
C GLU A 85 -8.06 15.44 -9.52
N ILE A 86 -8.90 16.17 -8.78
CA ILE A 86 -8.57 16.57 -7.40
C ILE A 86 -8.90 15.46 -6.41
N LYS A 87 -9.97 14.70 -6.70
CA LYS A 87 -10.42 13.62 -5.81
C LYS A 87 -9.70 12.32 -6.11
N PRO A 88 -9.19 11.63 -5.07
CA PRO A 88 -8.72 10.27 -5.22
C PRO A 88 -9.82 9.32 -5.70
N ILE A 89 -9.41 8.34 -6.50
CA ILE A 89 -10.26 7.22 -6.92
C ILE A 89 -10.50 6.28 -5.75
N SER A 90 -9.44 6.03 -4.95
CA SER A 90 -9.54 5.27 -3.71
C SER A 90 -8.52 5.74 -2.68
N ILE A 91 -8.85 5.55 -1.41
CA ILE A 91 -7.99 5.78 -0.24
C ILE A 91 -8.09 4.53 0.62
N PHE A 92 -6.96 3.95 1.03
CA PHE A 92 -6.96 2.74 1.82
C PHE A 92 -5.69 2.57 2.63
N GLY A 93 -5.77 1.76 3.68
CA GLY A 93 -4.69 1.46 4.60
C GLY A 93 -4.18 2.68 5.36
N VAL A 94 -3.35 2.45 6.36
CA VAL A 94 -2.71 3.50 7.16
C VAL A 94 -1.34 3.08 7.66
N GLY A 95 -1.01 1.78 7.58
CA GLY A 95 0.11 1.14 8.24
C GLY A 95 1.17 0.56 7.31
N TYR A 96 1.08 0.77 6.01
CA TYR A 96 2.04 0.18 5.09
C TYR A 96 3.46 0.68 5.34
N SER A 97 4.37 -0.26 5.52
CA SER A 97 5.76 0.02 5.90
C SER A 97 6.75 -0.20 4.75
N THR A 98 6.38 -1.02 3.77
CA THR A 98 7.26 -1.42 2.66
C THR A 98 6.45 -1.64 1.39
N VAL A 99 7.07 -1.37 0.24
CA VAL A 99 6.55 -1.70 -1.09
C VAL A 99 7.59 -2.54 -1.82
N LEU A 100 7.14 -3.66 -2.40
CA LEU A 100 7.94 -4.48 -3.29
C LEU A 100 7.31 -4.49 -4.70
N ASN A 101 8.16 -4.65 -5.70
CA ASN A 101 7.73 -4.69 -7.10
C ASN A 101 7.79 -6.13 -7.60
N ALA A 102 6.69 -6.62 -8.16
CA ALA A 102 6.68 -7.85 -8.92
C ALA A 102 7.11 -7.59 -10.37
N PRO A 103 7.71 -8.58 -11.06
CA PRO A 103 8.18 -8.42 -12.44
C PRO A 103 7.07 -8.07 -13.45
N ASP A 104 5.84 -8.48 -13.18
CA ASP A 104 4.65 -8.21 -13.99
C ASP A 104 4.07 -6.80 -13.81
N GLY A 105 4.56 -6.07 -12.81
CA GLY A 105 4.16 -4.70 -12.51
C GLY A 105 3.17 -4.56 -11.36
N ARG A 106 2.77 -5.66 -10.72
CA ARG A 106 2.05 -5.60 -9.44
C ARG A 106 2.95 -5.00 -8.36
N LEU A 107 2.35 -4.26 -7.43
CA LEU A 107 3.01 -3.76 -6.23
C LEU A 107 2.47 -4.52 -5.02
N ILE A 108 3.38 -4.92 -4.15
CA ILE A 108 3.05 -5.62 -2.92
C ILE A 108 3.36 -4.69 -1.75
N LEU A 109 2.33 -4.29 -1.03
CA LEU A 109 2.41 -3.48 0.17
C LEU A 109 2.42 -4.37 1.40
N GLN A 110 3.37 -4.14 2.28
CA GLN A 110 3.45 -4.83 3.56
C GLN A 110 2.74 -4.04 4.65
N ASP A 111 1.70 -4.62 5.23
CA ASP A 111 1.14 -4.20 6.51
C ASP A 111 1.71 -5.05 7.66
N GLN A 112 1.24 -4.89 8.87
CA GLN A 112 1.74 -5.59 10.05
C GLN A 112 1.45 -7.10 9.98
N THR A 113 0.30 -7.51 9.46
CA THR A 113 -0.18 -8.90 9.54
C THR A 113 -0.51 -9.55 8.22
N ASP A 114 -0.59 -8.79 7.15
CA ASP A 114 -1.00 -9.22 5.81
C ASP A 114 -0.31 -8.39 4.72
N LEU A 115 -0.68 -8.65 3.48
CA LEU A 115 -0.18 -7.94 2.32
C LEU A 115 -1.36 -7.39 1.51
N THR A 116 -1.21 -6.19 0.97
CA THR A 116 -2.11 -5.65 -0.06
C THR A 116 -1.41 -5.69 -1.41
N ILE A 117 -2.08 -6.23 -2.41
CA ILE A 117 -1.58 -6.32 -3.78
C ILE A 117 -2.28 -5.26 -4.63
N ILE A 118 -1.50 -4.48 -5.36
CA ILE A 118 -2.00 -3.50 -6.30
C ILE A 118 -1.69 -3.97 -7.72
N GLU A 119 -2.72 -4.11 -8.52
CA GLU A 119 -2.61 -4.46 -9.94
C GLU A 119 -2.11 -3.26 -10.76
N PRO A 120 -1.57 -3.48 -11.96
CA PRO A 120 -1.08 -2.41 -12.83
C PRO A 120 -2.14 -1.37 -13.23
N ASP A 121 -3.43 -1.71 -13.13
CA ASP A 121 -4.56 -0.81 -13.39
C ASP A 121 -5.00 0.01 -12.17
N GLY A 122 -4.44 -0.28 -10.98
CA GLY A 122 -4.75 0.37 -9.72
C GLY A 122 -5.85 -0.32 -8.91
N THR A 123 -6.44 -1.40 -9.39
CA THR A 123 -7.27 -2.25 -8.54
C THR A 123 -6.41 -2.90 -7.46
N HIS A 124 -6.96 -3.12 -6.28
CA HIS A 124 -6.20 -3.70 -5.18
C HIS A 124 -7.06 -4.69 -4.37
N TRP A 125 -6.37 -5.57 -3.68
CA TRP A 125 -6.98 -6.57 -2.81
C TRP A 125 -6.00 -6.99 -1.70
N ASP A 126 -6.55 -7.38 -0.57
CA ASP A 126 -5.78 -7.82 0.59
C ASP A 126 -5.65 -9.34 0.59
N THR A 127 -4.52 -9.85 1.04
CA THR A 127 -4.38 -11.27 1.34
C THR A 127 -5.20 -11.61 2.59
N GLU A 128 -5.42 -12.91 2.80
CA GLU A 128 -5.81 -13.36 4.13
C GLU A 128 -4.69 -13.01 5.14
N ARG A 129 -5.05 -12.94 6.43
CA ARG A 129 -4.08 -12.67 7.49
C ARG A 129 -3.01 -13.77 7.53
N ILE A 130 -1.74 -13.37 7.46
CA ILE A 130 -0.59 -14.27 7.38
C ILE A 130 0.05 -14.46 8.75
N SER A 131 0.07 -13.40 9.56
CA SER A 131 0.81 -13.37 10.83
C SER A 131 -0.09 -12.97 12.00
N TRP A 132 0.28 -13.44 13.19
CA TRP A 132 -0.27 -12.90 14.43
C TRP A 132 0.19 -11.47 14.70
N ASP A 133 1.52 -11.22 14.51
CA ASP A 133 2.09 -9.91 14.82
C ASP A 133 3.46 -9.74 14.15
N GLY A 134 3.44 -9.17 12.95
CA GLY A 134 4.64 -8.83 12.20
C GLY A 134 4.99 -9.78 11.07
N LEU A 135 5.45 -9.17 9.98
CA LEU A 135 6.02 -9.81 8.80
C LEU A 135 7.44 -9.32 8.60
N ALA A 136 8.35 -10.20 8.19
CA ALA A 136 9.75 -9.87 7.97
C ALA A 136 10.32 -10.60 6.74
N GLU A 137 11.45 -10.10 6.22
CA GLU A 137 12.23 -10.70 5.13
C GLU A 137 11.41 -10.98 3.86
N ILE A 138 10.45 -10.12 3.55
CA ILE A 138 9.56 -10.32 2.40
C ILE A 138 10.35 -10.19 1.10
N LYS A 139 10.16 -11.17 0.23
CA LYS A 139 10.78 -11.25 -1.10
C LYS A 139 9.73 -11.60 -2.14
N VAL A 140 9.94 -11.09 -3.34
CA VAL A 140 9.11 -11.39 -4.51
C VAL A 140 9.98 -12.05 -5.57
N GLU A 141 9.61 -13.26 -5.96
CA GLU A 141 10.26 -14.00 -7.04
C GLU A 141 9.19 -14.46 -8.04
N ASN A 142 9.19 -13.85 -9.21
CA ASN A 142 8.13 -14.02 -10.21
C ASN A 142 6.74 -13.66 -9.62
N ASN A 143 5.84 -14.64 -9.54
CA ASN A 143 4.49 -14.51 -8.97
C ASN A 143 4.39 -15.00 -7.51
N LEU A 144 5.50 -15.32 -6.87
CA LEU A 144 5.54 -15.83 -5.51
C LEU A 144 6.10 -14.78 -4.54
N VAL A 145 5.33 -14.46 -3.51
CA VAL A 145 5.78 -13.68 -2.36
C VAL A 145 6.12 -14.64 -1.23
N SER A 146 7.28 -14.49 -0.61
CA SER A 146 7.71 -15.29 0.53
C SER A 146 8.29 -14.41 1.63
N GLY A 147 8.30 -14.92 2.86
CA GLY A 147 8.83 -14.19 4.01
C GLY A 147 8.63 -14.97 5.30
N LEU A 148 8.76 -14.26 6.41
CA LEU A 148 8.61 -14.77 7.76
C LEU A 148 7.43 -14.10 8.45
N ALA A 149 6.62 -14.88 9.16
CA ALA A 149 5.46 -14.47 9.94
C ALA A 149 5.72 -14.74 11.43
N TYR A 150 5.62 -13.71 12.26
CA TYR A 150 5.90 -13.83 13.69
C TYR A 150 4.76 -14.51 14.44
N ASN A 151 5.12 -15.45 15.33
CA ASN A 151 4.20 -16.17 16.19
C ASN A 151 4.50 -15.86 17.67
N PRO A 152 3.78 -14.91 18.29
CA PRO A 152 3.97 -14.56 19.70
C PRO A 152 3.37 -15.58 20.67
N MET A 153 2.65 -16.59 20.14
CA MET A 153 1.93 -17.59 20.96
C MET A 153 2.83 -18.78 21.38
N HIS A 154 4.09 -18.78 21.01
CA HIS A 154 5.06 -19.81 21.35
C HIS A 154 5.93 -19.39 22.55
N GLU A 155 6.38 -20.32 23.36
CA GLU A 155 7.29 -20.04 24.50
C GLU A 155 8.66 -19.48 24.08
N VAL A 156 9.00 -19.63 22.79
CA VAL A 156 10.18 -19.06 22.14
C VAL A 156 9.69 -18.28 20.94
N ASP A 157 10.04 -16.98 20.85
CA ASP A 157 9.74 -16.14 19.69
C ASP A 157 10.06 -16.88 18.39
N GLU A 158 9.03 -17.26 17.65
CA GLU A 158 9.17 -18.10 16.47
C GLU A 158 8.76 -17.34 15.22
N TRP A 159 9.61 -17.40 14.20
CA TRP A 159 9.32 -16.91 12.88
C TRP A 159 9.02 -18.09 11.96
N ILE A 160 7.81 -18.11 11.37
CA ILE A 160 7.32 -19.19 10.52
C ILE A 160 7.34 -18.73 9.07
N GLU A 161 7.92 -19.54 8.19
CA GLU A 161 7.93 -19.24 6.75
C GLU A 161 6.51 -19.23 6.19
N PHE A 162 6.29 -18.30 5.26
CA PHE A 162 5.07 -18.28 4.43
C PHE A 162 5.43 -18.11 2.96
N LYS A 163 4.51 -18.54 2.11
CA LYS A 163 4.50 -18.31 0.67
C LYS A 163 3.10 -17.95 0.22
N TYR A 164 3.01 -16.92 -0.58
CA TYR A 164 1.76 -16.47 -1.17
C TYR A 164 1.91 -16.39 -2.69
N ASP A 165 1.08 -17.16 -3.41
CA ASP A 165 1.04 -17.16 -4.88
C ASP A 165 0.08 -16.07 -5.35
N LEU A 166 0.60 -15.09 -6.09
CA LEU A 166 -0.14 -13.91 -6.55
C LEU A 166 -1.21 -14.24 -7.60
N ASP A 167 -1.04 -15.33 -8.38
CA ASP A 167 -1.97 -15.68 -9.46
C ASP A 167 -3.12 -16.54 -8.93
N THR A 168 -2.79 -17.52 -8.09
CA THR A 168 -3.81 -18.40 -7.49
C THR A 168 -4.41 -17.85 -6.21
N LYS A 169 -3.85 -16.78 -5.66
CA LYS A 169 -4.22 -16.16 -4.39
C LYS A 169 -4.21 -17.15 -3.23
N THR A 170 -3.18 -17.99 -3.17
CA THR A 170 -3.10 -19.09 -2.21
C THR A 170 -1.96 -18.86 -1.22
N LEU A 171 -2.30 -18.86 0.07
CA LEU A 171 -1.34 -18.81 1.17
C LEU A 171 -0.92 -20.24 1.57
N THR A 172 0.39 -20.42 1.81
CA THR A 172 0.97 -21.63 2.40
C THR A 172 1.90 -21.22 3.54
N GLY A 173 1.76 -21.83 4.70
CA GLY A 173 2.52 -21.46 5.90
C GLY A 173 1.95 -20.21 6.58
N GLY A 174 2.83 -19.44 7.25
CA GLY A 174 2.41 -18.33 8.09
C GLY A 174 2.10 -18.75 9.52
N SER A 175 2.00 -17.78 10.42
CA SER A 175 1.79 -18.03 11.85
C SER A 175 0.33 -17.93 12.27
N TYR A 176 -0.52 -17.26 11.46
CA TYR A 176 -1.93 -17.08 11.77
C TYR A 176 -2.73 -18.31 11.37
N TYR A 177 -3.34 -18.97 12.35
CA TYR A 177 -4.27 -20.08 12.12
C TYR A 177 -5.69 -19.59 12.39
N SER A 178 -6.54 -19.53 11.37
CA SER A 178 -7.96 -19.38 11.60
C SER A 178 -8.50 -20.66 12.29
N PHE A 179 -9.21 -20.49 13.39
CA PHE A 179 -9.82 -21.62 14.10
C PHE A 179 -10.84 -22.40 13.25
N GLU A 180 -11.27 -21.86 12.13
CA GLU A 180 -12.22 -22.48 11.21
C GLU A 180 -11.64 -23.72 10.48
N ASN A 181 -10.32 -23.82 10.33
CA ASN A 181 -9.66 -24.95 9.67
C ASN A 181 -9.28 -26.12 10.59
N LYS A 182 -9.51 -26.03 11.89
CA LYS A 182 -9.36 -27.21 12.76
C LYS A 182 -10.59 -28.09 12.57
N LYS A 183 -10.47 -29.18 11.79
CA LYS A 183 -11.45 -30.28 11.88
C LYS A 183 -11.64 -30.57 13.36
N PRO A 184 -12.87 -30.50 13.89
CA PRO A 184 -13.11 -30.71 15.31
C PRO A 184 -12.54 -32.09 15.70
N TRP A 185 -11.70 -32.13 16.72
CA TRP A 185 -11.02 -33.36 17.20
C TRP A 185 -11.99 -34.51 17.52
N TRP A 186 -13.28 -34.19 17.74
CA TRP A 186 -14.35 -35.21 17.95
C TRP A 186 -14.86 -35.88 16.67
N LYS A 187 -14.37 -35.53 15.48
CA LYS A 187 -14.72 -36.23 14.21
C LYS A 187 -13.76 -37.34 13.82
N ILE A 188 -12.95 -37.84 14.75
CA ILE A 188 -12.00 -38.95 14.55
C ILE A 188 -12.58 -40.23 15.17
N TRP A 189 -13.84 -40.51 14.88
CA TRP A 189 -14.47 -41.84 15.16
C TRP A 189 -15.26 -42.29 13.97
#